data_3c2b6d5390d337287a1310b27d48ea22
#
_entry.id   3c2b6d5390d337287a1310b27d48ea22
#
_cell.length_a   1.000
_cell.length_b   1.000
_cell.length_c   1.000
_cell.angle_alpha   90.00
_cell.angle_beta   90.00
_cell.angle_gamma   90.00
#
_symmetry.space_group_name_H-M   'P 1'
#
loop_
_entity.id
_entity.type
_entity.pdbx_description
1 polymer ?
#
loop_
_entity_poly.entity_id
_entity_poly.type
_entity_poly.pdbx_seq_one_letter_code
_entity_poly.pdbx_strand_id
1 'polypeptide(L)'
;MLHLTETHFIKLLRSQAGDEAPRIIAACLASGAAQGLAVFCVLQGLEELSGDGLKLHTFLAFLICLGSFYFLFRYITGRSAQIALHGVMEWRMRIAAKLRGVSLIEYEQLDKSRVHAALTDGREMVVEASRMLMAATANTVMIVVTCIKMASVSLAGTAGVFVFMGGGLWIFLRLIKRVHEQMGPALQADLRFGGGLRDLYEGLQQLKIHLPKTAELFGGQLIPDLAAASAARNASERGHAFGISFFAMLNLLILGLILFLMPGWLDVDATDTATLLVLCMFCLSPLISLVTFVPMMTKVELSLQELARVEAMIDAATEPFEAAGVAARWQNAPPPTPAFSSLSLRDVRFDYRDRSGARVFGIRIDEFVLRKGELVFIRGGNGSGKSTLMKVLAGLYRPQAGDLFLNDAPLADVDLEAYRNIFTILPTDYHLFSRPLGLRITPAQLDETLRAVRIETKVRLQDDGTFSTLDLSAGQRKRLALACALLENRAVYLFDEVAADFDPAFRRYFYEELLPGVIARGGAVLAISRDDRYFHIADRVLTMREGVLTEESDSGNPERAA
;
A
#
# COMPACT_ATOMS: atom_id res chain seq x y z
N MET A 1 3.29 25.51 15.62
CA MET A 1 4.05 25.74 14.36
C MET A 1 5.44 25.13 14.34
N LEU A 2 6.11 24.93 15.49
CA LEU A 2 7.50 24.44 15.55
C LEU A 2 7.71 22.94 15.20
N HIS A 3 6.66 22.12 15.07
CA HIS A 3 6.78 20.69 14.71
C HIS A 3 6.47 20.36 13.24
N LEU A 4 6.11 21.35 12.41
CA LEU A 4 5.78 21.11 11.01
C LEU A 4 6.97 20.61 10.18
N THR A 5 8.19 21.01 10.53
CA THR A 5 9.41 20.65 9.80
C THR A 5 9.82 19.17 9.95
N GLU A 6 9.25 18.46 10.93
CA GLU A 6 9.54 17.05 11.22
C GLU A 6 8.48 16.07 10.69
N THR A 7 7.38 16.58 10.11
CA THR A 7 6.30 15.72 9.59
C THR A 7 6.76 14.90 8.39
N HIS A 8 6.21 13.68 8.25
CA HIS A 8 6.48 12.80 7.11
C HIS A 8 6.14 13.47 5.79
N PHE A 9 5.08 14.29 5.77
CA PHE A 9 4.65 15.03 4.59
C PHE A 9 5.70 16.06 4.12
N ILE A 10 6.22 16.88 5.00
CA ILE A 10 7.25 17.88 4.64
C ILE A 10 8.55 17.20 4.24
N LYS A 11 8.95 16.12 4.95
CA LYS A 11 10.12 15.32 4.57
C LYS A 11 9.96 14.72 3.16
N LEU A 12 8.77 14.18 2.85
CA LEU A 12 8.44 13.64 1.52
C LEU A 12 8.56 14.72 0.43
N LEU A 13 7.91 15.86 0.63
CA LEU A 13 7.97 16.96 -0.36
C LEU A 13 9.40 17.47 -0.55
N ARG A 14 10.15 17.64 0.54
CA ARG A 14 11.53 18.15 0.48
C ARG A 14 12.47 17.17 -0.23
N SER A 15 12.35 15.87 0.04
CA SER A 15 13.17 14.85 -0.61
C SER A 15 12.91 14.75 -2.10
N GLN A 16 11.66 14.97 -2.52
CA GLN A 16 11.26 14.89 -3.93
C GLN A 16 11.43 16.19 -4.70
N ALA A 17 11.32 17.35 -4.03
CA ALA A 17 11.51 18.63 -4.67
C ALA A 17 12.98 18.92 -5.01
N GLY A 18 13.94 18.35 -4.24
CA GLY A 18 15.37 18.51 -4.51
C GLY A 18 15.77 19.94 -4.88
N ASP A 19 16.40 20.12 -6.03
CA ASP A 19 16.85 21.42 -6.56
C ASP A 19 15.71 22.35 -7.01
N GLU A 20 14.49 21.86 -7.12
CA GLU A 20 13.31 22.69 -7.47
C GLU A 20 12.70 23.38 -6.23
N ALA A 21 12.97 22.91 -5.02
CA ALA A 21 12.40 23.48 -3.79
C ALA A 21 12.59 25.01 -3.68
N PRO A 22 13.79 25.59 -3.89
CA PRO A 22 13.97 27.04 -3.80
C PRO A 22 13.19 27.80 -4.87
N ARG A 23 13.03 27.24 -6.07
CA ARG A 23 12.24 27.85 -7.16
C ARG A 23 10.74 27.89 -6.81
N ILE A 24 10.22 26.81 -6.22
CA ILE A 24 8.82 26.72 -5.80
C ILE A 24 8.57 27.70 -4.66
N ILE A 25 9.45 27.76 -3.67
CA ILE A 25 9.35 28.71 -2.56
C ILE A 25 9.38 30.17 -3.08
N ALA A 26 10.33 30.50 -3.96
CA ALA A 26 10.42 31.83 -4.56
C ALA A 26 9.14 32.18 -5.35
N ALA A 27 8.60 31.23 -6.10
CA ALA A 27 7.35 31.42 -6.83
C ALA A 27 6.14 31.60 -5.88
N CYS A 28 6.09 30.89 -4.74
CA CYS A 28 5.07 31.09 -3.70
C CYS A 28 5.14 32.51 -3.11
N LEU A 29 6.33 32.96 -2.77
CA LEU A 29 6.56 34.31 -2.23
C LEU A 29 6.16 35.37 -3.26
N ALA A 30 6.59 35.22 -4.51
CA ALA A 30 6.24 36.12 -5.59
C ALA A 30 4.73 36.15 -5.90
N SER A 31 4.07 34.97 -5.86
CA SER A 31 2.61 34.86 -6.04
C SER A 31 1.85 35.60 -4.96
N GLY A 32 2.22 35.39 -3.68
CA GLY A 32 1.59 36.10 -2.56
C GLY A 32 1.84 37.60 -2.59
N ALA A 33 3.05 38.03 -2.98
CA ALA A 33 3.37 39.46 -3.15
C ALA A 33 2.56 40.08 -4.30
N ALA A 34 2.45 39.40 -5.45
CA ALA A 34 1.64 39.85 -6.59
C ALA A 34 0.16 40.02 -6.20
N GLN A 35 -0.38 39.08 -5.42
CA GLN A 35 -1.74 39.15 -4.92
C GLN A 35 -1.92 40.34 -3.96
N GLY A 36 -0.99 40.56 -3.04
CA GLY A 36 -1.03 41.73 -2.12
C GLY A 36 -0.90 43.06 -2.86
N LEU A 37 -0.02 43.14 -3.87
CA LEU A 37 0.14 44.33 -4.70
C LEU A 37 -1.10 44.60 -5.55
N ALA A 38 -1.80 43.56 -6.05
CA ALA A 38 -3.07 43.73 -6.75
C ALA A 38 -4.13 44.39 -5.86
N VAL A 39 -4.20 44.00 -4.58
CA VAL A 39 -5.08 44.66 -3.59
C VAL A 39 -4.70 46.13 -3.39
N PHE A 40 -3.40 46.41 -3.35
CA PHE A 40 -2.91 47.79 -3.25
C PHE A 40 -3.33 48.63 -4.47
N CYS A 41 -3.23 48.11 -5.71
CA CYS A 41 -3.69 48.78 -6.92
C CYS A 41 -5.20 49.07 -6.90
N VAL A 42 -6.02 48.16 -6.33
CA VAL A 42 -7.46 48.38 -6.16
C VAL A 42 -7.74 49.54 -5.22
N LEU A 43 -7.02 49.63 -4.10
CA LEU A 43 -7.17 50.74 -3.15
C LEU A 43 -6.75 52.07 -3.78
N GLN A 44 -5.63 52.11 -4.49
CA GLN A 44 -5.17 53.32 -5.18
C GLN A 44 -6.18 53.76 -6.28
N GLY A 45 -6.75 52.78 -7.01
CA GLY A 45 -7.82 53.08 -7.95
C GLY A 45 -9.07 53.65 -7.30
N LEU A 46 -9.38 53.25 -6.06
CA LEU A 46 -10.51 53.79 -5.30
C LEU A 46 -10.25 55.25 -4.88
N GLU A 47 -9.02 55.56 -4.42
CA GLU A 47 -8.59 56.91 -4.10
C GLU A 47 -8.63 57.83 -5.36
N GLU A 48 -8.15 57.36 -6.50
CA GLU A 48 -8.18 58.11 -7.77
C GLU A 48 -9.61 58.38 -8.27
N LEU A 49 -10.56 57.45 -8.05
CA LEU A 49 -11.97 57.63 -8.40
C LEU A 49 -12.64 58.77 -7.59
N SER A 50 -12.17 58.98 -6.35
CA SER A 50 -12.69 60.03 -5.47
C SER A 50 -12.05 61.40 -5.77
N GLY A 51 -10.98 61.46 -6.59
CA GLY A 51 -10.27 62.68 -6.96
C GLY A 51 -10.29 62.96 -8.49
N ASP A 52 -9.12 62.85 -9.14
CA ASP A 52 -8.89 63.25 -10.54
C ASP A 52 -9.38 62.25 -11.61
N GLY A 53 -10.00 61.14 -11.22
CA GLY A 53 -10.42 60.07 -12.10
C GLY A 53 -9.34 58.97 -12.24
N LEU A 54 -9.78 57.77 -12.72
CA LEU A 54 -8.93 56.60 -12.89
C LEU A 54 -7.73 56.84 -13.81
N LYS A 55 -6.53 56.51 -13.35
CA LYS A 55 -5.32 56.62 -14.13
C LYS A 55 -4.99 55.28 -14.82
N LEU A 56 -4.67 55.33 -16.10
CA LEU A 56 -4.39 54.14 -16.93
C LEU A 56 -3.24 53.30 -16.35
N HIS A 57 -2.20 53.93 -15.76
CA HIS A 57 -1.06 53.21 -15.22
C HIS A 57 -1.43 52.34 -13.99
N THR A 58 -2.35 52.78 -13.11
CA THR A 58 -2.85 52.00 -11.98
C THR A 58 -3.62 50.77 -12.46
N PHE A 59 -4.44 50.91 -13.48
CA PHE A 59 -5.14 49.78 -14.11
C PHE A 59 -4.19 48.81 -14.78
N LEU A 60 -3.17 49.27 -15.52
CA LEU A 60 -2.15 48.40 -16.11
C LEU A 60 -1.32 47.68 -15.05
N ALA A 61 -0.93 48.33 -13.97
CA ALA A 61 -0.25 47.70 -12.84
C ALA A 61 -1.09 46.60 -12.19
N PHE A 62 -2.39 46.84 -12.02
CA PHE A 62 -3.32 45.81 -11.54
C PHE A 62 -3.35 44.57 -12.45
N LEU A 63 -3.46 44.78 -13.77
CA LEU A 63 -3.48 43.67 -14.75
C LEU A 63 -2.15 42.88 -14.76
N ILE A 64 -1.02 43.56 -14.61
CA ILE A 64 0.30 42.89 -14.50
C ILE A 64 0.35 42.05 -13.21
N CYS A 65 -0.07 42.59 -12.08
CA CYS A 65 -0.13 41.84 -10.80
C CYS A 65 -1.07 40.65 -10.90
N LEU A 66 -2.25 40.82 -11.49
CA LEU A 66 -3.23 39.75 -11.67
C LEU A 66 -2.70 38.64 -12.59
N GLY A 67 -2.08 39.01 -13.72
CA GLY A 67 -1.45 38.05 -14.65
C GLY A 67 -0.29 37.30 -13.98
N SER A 68 0.58 38.01 -13.26
CA SER A 68 1.69 37.43 -12.51
C SER A 68 1.19 36.45 -11.45
N PHE A 69 0.19 36.83 -10.67
CA PHE A 69 -0.46 35.94 -9.70
C PHE A 69 -1.01 34.68 -10.37
N TYR A 70 -1.77 34.80 -11.46
CA TYR A 70 -2.37 33.67 -12.15
C TYR A 70 -1.32 32.68 -12.66
N PHE A 71 -0.27 33.14 -13.36
CA PHE A 71 0.74 32.25 -13.91
C PHE A 71 1.59 31.59 -12.83
N LEU A 72 2.00 32.34 -11.80
CA LEU A 72 2.76 31.82 -10.67
C LEU A 72 1.93 30.80 -9.86
N PHE A 73 0.69 31.14 -9.53
CA PHE A 73 -0.17 30.26 -8.76
C PHE A 73 -0.49 28.94 -9.51
N ARG A 74 -0.75 29.04 -10.83
CA ARG A 74 -0.92 27.87 -11.68
C ARG A 74 0.35 26.98 -11.70
N TYR A 75 1.51 27.60 -11.83
CA TYR A 75 2.80 26.87 -11.81
C TYR A 75 2.99 26.13 -10.48
N ILE A 76 2.82 26.81 -9.35
CA ILE A 76 3.06 26.27 -8.02
C ILE A 76 2.12 25.11 -7.73
N THR A 77 0.80 25.31 -7.94
CA THR A 77 -0.20 24.28 -7.65
C THR A 77 -0.06 23.05 -8.54
N GLY A 78 0.27 23.23 -9.82
CA GLY A 78 0.54 22.14 -10.75
C GLY A 78 1.80 21.36 -10.38
N ARG A 79 2.89 22.07 -10.09
CA ARG A 79 4.19 21.44 -9.82
C ARG A 79 4.21 20.74 -8.46
N SER A 80 3.63 21.35 -7.42
CA SER A 80 3.54 20.73 -6.09
C SER A 80 2.73 19.43 -6.12
N ALA A 81 1.62 19.42 -6.88
CA ALA A 81 0.81 18.22 -7.05
C ALA A 81 1.58 17.07 -7.72
N GLN A 82 2.36 17.39 -8.77
CA GLN A 82 3.21 16.39 -9.45
C GLN A 82 4.27 15.82 -8.51
N ILE A 83 4.97 16.67 -7.76
CA ILE A 83 6.00 16.27 -6.80
C ILE A 83 5.40 15.37 -5.70
N ALA A 84 4.26 15.77 -5.14
CA ALA A 84 3.57 15.00 -4.11
C ALA A 84 3.13 13.63 -4.63
N LEU A 85 2.54 13.59 -5.83
CA LEU A 85 2.10 12.35 -6.46
C LEU A 85 3.28 11.40 -6.71
N HIS A 86 4.36 11.92 -7.29
CA HIS A 86 5.56 11.15 -7.60
C HIS A 86 6.19 10.57 -6.32
N GLY A 87 6.33 11.38 -5.28
CA GLY A 87 6.88 10.95 -4.00
C GLY A 87 6.09 9.84 -3.33
N VAL A 88 4.75 9.92 -3.32
CA VAL A 88 3.91 8.85 -2.78
C VAL A 88 4.03 7.58 -3.61
N MET A 89 4.05 7.72 -4.96
CA MET A 89 4.18 6.57 -5.84
C MET A 89 5.53 5.87 -5.68
N GLU A 90 6.63 6.61 -5.61
CA GLU A 90 7.95 6.04 -5.34
C GLU A 90 8.02 5.35 -3.98
N TRP A 91 7.44 5.95 -2.94
CA TRP A 91 7.40 5.33 -1.62
C TRP A 91 6.64 4.01 -1.64
N ARG A 92 5.46 3.97 -2.26
CA ARG A 92 4.67 2.74 -2.42
C ARG A 92 5.40 1.67 -3.23
N MET A 93 6.05 2.05 -4.33
CA MET A 93 6.85 1.12 -5.12
C MET A 93 8.04 0.56 -4.32
N ARG A 94 8.66 1.39 -3.48
CA ARG A 94 9.72 0.94 -2.57
C ARG A 94 9.20 -0.08 -1.56
N ILE A 95 8.05 0.18 -0.94
CA ILE A 95 7.41 -0.76 -0.02
C ILE A 95 7.03 -2.06 -0.74
N ALA A 96 6.45 -1.98 -1.93
CA ALA A 96 6.12 -3.15 -2.75
C ALA A 96 7.37 -3.97 -3.13
N ALA A 97 8.48 -3.30 -3.43
CA ALA A 97 9.76 -3.96 -3.69
C ALA A 97 10.31 -4.64 -2.42
N LYS A 98 10.22 -3.99 -1.24
CA LYS A 98 10.65 -4.56 0.04
C LYS A 98 9.83 -5.79 0.44
N LEU A 99 8.54 -5.87 0.10
CA LEU A 99 7.71 -7.05 0.36
C LEU A 99 8.29 -8.34 -0.21
N ARG A 100 9.02 -8.27 -1.32
CA ARG A 100 9.71 -9.43 -1.90
C ARG A 100 10.84 -9.96 -1.00
N GLY A 101 11.45 -9.11 -0.17
CA GLY A 101 12.51 -9.47 0.77
C GLY A 101 12.02 -9.95 2.13
N VAL A 102 10.71 -9.99 2.35
CA VAL A 102 10.12 -10.53 3.58
C VAL A 102 10.16 -12.04 3.53
N SER A 103 10.58 -12.68 4.62
CA SER A 103 10.50 -14.14 4.72
C SER A 103 9.05 -14.61 4.62
N LEU A 104 8.82 -15.77 3.99
CA LEU A 104 7.44 -16.27 3.79
C LEU A 104 6.71 -16.47 5.12
N ILE A 105 7.41 -16.91 6.16
CA ILE A 105 6.82 -17.14 7.49
C ILE A 105 6.32 -15.83 8.12
N GLU A 106 7.11 -14.76 8.03
CA GLU A 106 6.71 -13.44 8.52
C GLU A 106 5.58 -12.85 7.67
N TYR A 107 5.64 -13.01 6.34
CA TYR A 107 4.58 -12.59 5.43
C TYR A 107 3.22 -13.25 5.75
N GLU A 108 3.22 -14.53 6.13
CA GLU A 108 2.00 -15.26 6.53
C GLU A 108 1.38 -14.68 7.81
N GLN A 109 2.17 -14.03 8.67
CA GLN A 109 1.73 -13.37 9.91
C GLN A 109 1.35 -11.89 9.74
N LEU A 110 1.72 -11.27 8.59
CA LEU A 110 1.37 -9.88 8.30
C LEU A 110 -0.14 -9.69 8.10
N ASP A 111 -0.65 -8.58 8.59
CA ASP A 111 -2.01 -8.12 8.27
C ASP A 111 -2.07 -7.60 6.83
N LYS A 112 -2.42 -8.51 5.91
CA LYS A 112 -2.51 -8.23 4.46
C LYS A 112 -3.49 -7.10 4.13
N SER A 113 -4.57 -6.97 4.91
CA SER A 113 -5.58 -5.92 4.71
C SER A 113 -5.00 -4.55 5.01
N ARG A 114 -4.22 -4.45 6.08
CA ARG A 114 -3.53 -3.23 6.47
C ARG A 114 -2.47 -2.81 5.46
N VAL A 115 -1.68 -3.76 4.98
CA VAL A 115 -0.69 -3.51 3.91
C VAL A 115 -1.38 -3.02 2.63
N HIS A 116 -2.48 -3.67 2.23
CA HIS A 116 -3.24 -3.28 1.05
C HIS A 116 -3.83 -1.86 1.19
N ALA A 117 -4.49 -1.56 2.30
CA ALA A 117 -5.05 -0.22 2.57
C ALA A 117 -3.95 0.86 2.53
N ALA A 118 -2.81 0.64 3.19
CA ALA A 118 -1.70 1.59 3.17
C ALA A 118 -1.15 1.85 1.75
N LEU A 119 -1.10 0.81 0.90
CA LEU A 119 -0.61 0.94 -0.47
C LEU A 119 -1.63 1.54 -1.44
N THR A 120 -2.93 1.53 -1.14
CA THR A 120 -3.99 2.02 -2.04
C THR A 120 -4.57 3.36 -1.63
N ASP A 121 -4.73 3.61 -0.33
CA ASP A 121 -5.47 4.75 0.19
C ASP A 121 -4.59 6.00 0.41
N GLY A 122 -5.22 7.17 0.48
CA GLY A 122 -4.56 8.42 0.88
C GLY A 122 -3.85 9.20 -0.22
N ARG A 123 -3.72 8.69 -1.45
CA ARG A 123 -3.04 9.38 -2.56
C ARG A 123 -3.61 10.77 -2.83
N GLU A 124 -4.92 10.87 -2.93
CA GLU A 124 -5.60 12.13 -3.26
C GLU A 124 -5.45 13.15 -2.15
N MET A 125 -5.47 12.70 -0.89
CA MET A 125 -5.26 13.58 0.27
C MET A 125 -3.87 14.22 0.27
N VAL A 126 -2.81 13.49 -0.09
CA VAL A 126 -1.44 14.00 -0.15
C VAL A 126 -1.29 15.06 -1.25
N VAL A 127 -1.89 14.82 -2.42
CA VAL A 127 -1.90 15.78 -3.53
C VAL A 127 -2.65 17.04 -3.14
N GLU A 128 -3.82 16.93 -2.54
CA GLU A 128 -4.62 18.07 -2.11
C GLU A 128 -3.92 18.87 -1.01
N ALA A 129 -3.32 18.20 -0.03
CA ALA A 129 -2.53 18.85 1.00
C ALA A 129 -1.32 19.62 0.43
N SER A 130 -0.70 19.12 -0.63
CA SER A 130 0.40 19.82 -1.28
C SER A 130 -0.05 21.13 -1.93
N ARG A 131 -1.22 21.13 -2.58
CA ARG A 131 -1.83 22.35 -3.13
C ARG A 131 -2.19 23.33 -2.03
N MET A 132 -2.81 22.86 -0.96
CA MET A 132 -3.17 23.68 0.19
C MET A 132 -1.95 24.29 0.89
N LEU A 133 -0.85 23.55 1.00
CA LEU A 133 0.41 24.07 1.55
C LEU A 133 0.94 25.25 0.73
N MET A 134 0.96 25.11 -0.59
CA MET A 134 1.42 26.17 -1.48
C MET A 134 0.51 27.39 -1.42
N ALA A 135 -0.81 27.17 -1.44
CA ALA A 135 -1.78 28.24 -1.26
C ALA A 135 -1.63 28.93 0.11
N ALA A 136 -1.46 28.16 1.18
CA ALA A 136 -1.24 28.69 2.52
C ALA A 136 0.03 29.56 2.60
N THR A 137 1.11 29.13 1.93
CA THR A 137 2.36 29.91 1.88
C THR A 137 2.16 31.23 1.12
N ALA A 138 1.53 31.21 -0.05
CA ALA A 138 1.24 32.43 -0.83
C ALA A 138 0.28 33.36 -0.06
N ASN A 139 -0.77 32.81 0.55
CA ASN A 139 -1.74 33.56 1.36
C ASN A 139 -1.10 34.21 2.59
N THR A 140 -0.12 33.55 3.21
CA THR A 140 0.65 34.14 4.34
C THR A 140 1.38 35.39 3.89
N VAL A 141 2.04 35.34 2.74
CA VAL A 141 2.76 36.50 2.17
C VAL A 141 1.79 37.63 1.84
N MET A 142 0.66 37.31 1.21
CA MET A 142 -0.40 38.28 0.91
C MET A 142 -0.92 38.96 2.18
N ILE A 143 -1.19 38.22 3.25
CA ILE A 143 -1.62 38.77 4.54
C ILE A 143 -0.56 39.72 5.10
N VAL A 144 0.74 39.35 5.07
CA VAL A 144 1.82 40.20 5.54
C VAL A 144 1.88 41.52 4.76
N VAL A 145 1.80 41.49 3.43
CA VAL A 145 1.77 42.68 2.59
C VAL A 145 0.57 43.58 2.92
N THR A 146 -0.62 42.96 3.07
CA THR A 146 -1.84 43.69 3.44
C THR A 146 -1.75 44.31 4.85
N CYS A 147 -1.17 43.58 5.82
CA CYS A 147 -0.95 44.09 7.18
C CYS A 147 0.02 45.28 7.23
N ILE A 148 1.08 45.27 6.40
CA ILE A 148 2.01 46.40 6.26
C ILE A 148 1.24 47.65 5.78
N LYS A 149 0.38 47.50 4.80
CA LYS A 149 -0.47 48.60 4.31
C LYS A 149 -1.47 49.08 5.38
N MET A 150 -2.14 48.15 6.08
CA MET A 150 -3.03 48.52 7.20
C MET A 150 -2.31 49.33 8.24
N ALA A 151 -1.09 48.96 8.64
CA ALA A 151 -0.27 49.65 9.62
C ALA A 151 0.15 51.04 9.14
N SER A 152 0.33 51.27 7.84
CA SER A 152 0.63 52.58 7.25
C SER A 152 -0.57 53.53 7.25
N VAL A 153 -1.80 53.02 7.30
CA VAL A 153 -3.04 53.81 7.39
C VAL A 153 -3.32 54.17 8.87
N SER A 154 -3.38 53.20 9.76
CA SER A 154 -3.57 53.42 11.17
C SER A 154 -2.92 52.29 11.98
N LEU A 155 -1.88 52.62 12.75
CA LEU A 155 -1.19 51.66 13.61
C LEU A 155 -2.10 51.16 14.73
N ALA A 156 -2.89 52.06 15.35
CA ALA A 156 -3.83 51.71 16.39
C ALA A 156 -4.99 50.84 15.91
N GLY A 157 -5.54 51.17 14.72
CA GLY A 157 -6.57 50.36 14.07
C GLY A 157 -6.08 48.94 13.73
N THR A 158 -4.86 48.85 13.18
CA THR A 158 -4.23 47.57 12.87
C THR A 158 -3.99 46.74 14.11
N ALA A 159 -3.49 47.34 15.21
CA ALA A 159 -3.29 46.66 16.49
C ALA A 159 -4.62 46.10 17.04
N GLY A 160 -5.72 46.84 16.93
CA GLY A 160 -7.05 46.37 17.32
C GLY A 160 -7.47 45.12 16.53
N VAL A 161 -7.33 45.15 15.19
CA VAL A 161 -7.63 43.99 14.34
C VAL A 161 -6.80 42.78 14.73
N PHE A 162 -5.50 42.96 15.01
CA PHE A 162 -4.61 41.84 15.43
C PHE A 162 -5.00 41.25 16.78
N VAL A 163 -5.40 42.06 17.76
CA VAL A 163 -5.85 41.56 19.07
C VAL A 163 -7.10 40.68 18.90
N PHE A 164 -8.10 41.13 18.14
CA PHE A 164 -9.30 40.36 17.92
C PHE A 164 -9.05 39.10 17.06
N MET A 165 -8.26 39.21 16.01
CA MET A 165 -7.87 38.04 15.17
C MET A 165 -7.03 37.04 15.97
N GLY A 166 -6.05 37.51 16.75
CA GLY A 166 -5.20 36.63 17.55
C GLY A 166 -6.00 35.91 18.63
N GLY A 167 -6.91 36.60 19.30
CA GLY A 167 -7.85 36.02 20.28
C GLY A 167 -8.75 34.96 19.63
N GLY A 168 -9.34 35.27 18.47
CA GLY A 168 -10.18 34.36 17.72
C GLY A 168 -9.42 33.12 17.21
N LEU A 169 -8.21 33.33 16.71
CA LEU A 169 -7.34 32.22 16.29
C LEU A 169 -6.96 31.33 17.47
N TRP A 170 -6.67 31.90 18.64
CA TRP A 170 -6.36 31.12 19.82
C TRP A 170 -7.54 30.27 20.30
N ILE A 171 -8.76 30.81 20.31
CA ILE A 171 -9.98 30.05 20.60
C ILE A 171 -10.16 28.93 19.58
N PHE A 172 -10.02 29.23 18.28
CA PHE A 172 -10.12 28.28 17.21
C PHE A 172 -9.12 27.12 17.35
N LEU A 173 -7.86 27.41 17.64
CA LEU A 173 -6.82 26.37 17.81
C LEU A 173 -7.10 25.46 19.02
N ARG A 174 -7.71 25.99 20.10
CA ARG A 174 -8.17 25.16 21.21
C ARG A 174 -9.33 24.24 20.86
N LEU A 175 -10.26 24.72 20.04
CA LEU A 175 -11.41 23.94 19.58
C LEU A 175 -10.99 22.82 18.61
N ILE A 176 -10.11 23.14 17.67
CA ILE A 176 -9.57 22.15 16.71
C ILE A 176 -8.79 21.04 17.42
N LYS A 177 -8.07 21.33 18.48
CA LYS A 177 -7.35 20.30 19.23
C LYS A 177 -8.28 19.18 19.73
N ARG A 178 -9.47 19.53 20.22
CA ARG A 178 -10.49 18.55 20.67
C ARG A 178 -11.04 17.72 19.51
N VAL A 179 -11.24 18.34 18.34
CA VAL A 179 -11.67 17.63 17.12
C VAL A 179 -10.61 16.64 16.67
N HIS A 180 -9.34 17.02 16.77
CA HIS A 180 -8.19 16.21 16.42
C HIS A 180 -8.10 14.92 17.24
N GLU A 181 -8.32 15.02 18.55
CA GLU A 181 -8.29 13.88 19.47
C GLU A 181 -9.36 12.80 19.14
N GLN A 182 -10.42 13.18 18.44
CA GLN A 182 -11.50 12.27 18.03
C GLN A 182 -11.25 11.57 16.68
N MET A 183 -10.27 11.99 15.88
CA MET A 183 -9.98 11.39 14.58
C MET A 183 -9.37 9.99 14.66
N GLY A 184 -8.54 9.71 15.65
CA GLY A 184 -7.93 8.39 15.84
C GLY A 184 -8.96 7.27 16.05
N PRO A 185 -9.90 7.42 16.99
CA PRO A 185 -11.01 6.49 17.18
C PRO A 185 -11.89 6.31 15.93
N ALA A 186 -12.13 7.37 15.15
CA ALA A 186 -12.91 7.29 13.91
C ALA A 186 -12.23 6.39 12.88
N LEU A 187 -10.92 6.55 12.69
CA LEU A 187 -10.14 5.73 11.76
C LEU A 187 -10.17 4.24 12.18
N GLN A 188 -10.05 3.95 13.48
CA GLN A 188 -10.14 2.58 13.97
C GLN A 188 -11.52 1.96 13.76
N ALA A 189 -12.59 2.74 13.91
CA ALA A 189 -13.95 2.26 13.64
C ALA A 189 -14.17 2.01 12.14
N ASP A 190 -13.67 2.87 11.26
CA ASP A 190 -13.70 2.66 9.80
C ASP A 190 -12.95 1.36 9.41
N LEU A 191 -11.80 1.09 10.00
CA LEU A 191 -11.04 -0.14 9.75
C LEU A 191 -11.80 -1.40 10.20
N ARG A 192 -12.47 -1.36 11.36
CA ARG A 192 -13.30 -2.48 11.84
C ARG A 192 -14.49 -2.72 10.93
N PHE A 193 -15.19 -1.65 10.53
CA PHE A 193 -16.29 -1.74 9.58
C PHE A 193 -15.84 -2.35 8.23
N GLY A 194 -14.68 -1.92 7.72
CA GLY A 194 -14.03 -2.50 6.53
C GLY A 194 -13.76 -4.00 6.69
N GLY A 195 -13.31 -4.44 7.86
CA GLY A 195 -13.16 -5.86 8.20
C GLY A 195 -14.48 -6.65 8.12
N GLY A 196 -15.54 -6.13 8.72
CA GLY A 196 -16.88 -6.74 8.66
C GLY A 196 -17.46 -6.80 7.25
N LEU A 197 -17.20 -5.79 6.40
CA LEU A 197 -17.55 -5.85 4.98
C LEU A 197 -16.81 -6.96 4.24
N ARG A 198 -15.55 -7.18 4.58
CA ARG A 198 -14.78 -8.29 4.01
C ARG A 198 -15.39 -9.63 4.39
N ASP A 199 -15.74 -9.83 5.66
CA ASP A 199 -16.42 -11.05 6.13
C ASP A 199 -17.75 -11.27 5.39
N LEU A 200 -18.47 -10.18 5.06
CA LEU A 200 -19.67 -10.23 4.24
C LEU A 200 -19.39 -10.76 2.82
N TYR A 201 -18.33 -10.27 2.15
CA TYR A 201 -18.00 -10.72 0.79
C TYR A 201 -17.49 -12.15 0.76
N GLU A 202 -16.55 -12.48 1.65
CA GLU A 202 -15.93 -13.81 1.70
C GLU A 202 -16.91 -14.87 2.21
N GLY A 203 -17.80 -14.49 3.15
CA GLY A 203 -18.80 -15.38 3.76
C GLY A 203 -20.19 -15.36 3.11
N LEU A 204 -20.39 -14.65 1.99
CA LEU A 204 -21.72 -14.40 1.43
C LEU A 204 -22.54 -15.67 1.19
N GLN A 205 -21.93 -16.75 0.72
CA GLN A 205 -22.61 -18.01 0.50
C GLN A 205 -23.14 -18.62 1.81
N GLN A 206 -22.34 -18.55 2.86
CA GLN A 206 -22.71 -19.06 4.19
C GLN A 206 -23.80 -18.21 4.84
N LEU A 207 -23.72 -16.89 4.65
CA LEU A 207 -24.70 -15.93 5.16
C LEU A 207 -26.08 -16.11 4.48
N LYS A 208 -26.10 -16.35 3.17
CA LYS A 208 -27.35 -16.60 2.41
C LYS A 208 -28.10 -17.84 2.88
N ILE A 209 -27.39 -18.84 3.37
CA ILE A 209 -28.00 -20.10 3.82
C ILE A 209 -28.44 -20.02 5.29
N HIS A 210 -27.80 -19.13 6.09
CA HIS A 210 -27.98 -19.14 7.54
C HIS A 210 -28.36 -17.75 8.08
N LEU A 211 -29.67 -17.48 8.14
CA LEU A 211 -30.21 -16.19 8.58
C LEU A 211 -29.73 -15.73 9.98
N PRO A 212 -29.57 -16.57 11.01
CA PRO A 212 -29.02 -16.14 12.30
C PRO A 212 -27.59 -15.59 12.20
N LYS A 213 -26.72 -16.19 11.38
CA LYS A 213 -25.36 -15.63 11.14
C LYS A 213 -25.41 -14.26 10.48
N THR A 214 -26.33 -14.09 9.52
CA THR A 214 -26.54 -12.80 8.86
C THR A 214 -27.02 -11.77 9.88
N ALA A 215 -27.99 -12.12 10.72
CA ALA A 215 -28.51 -11.22 11.75
C ALA A 215 -27.42 -10.82 12.77
N GLU A 216 -26.55 -11.75 13.15
CA GLU A 216 -25.43 -11.49 14.07
C GLU A 216 -24.36 -10.61 13.43
N LEU A 217 -23.95 -10.89 12.17
CA LEU A 217 -22.98 -10.06 11.45
C LEU A 217 -23.48 -8.62 11.28
N PHE A 218 -24.74 -8.44 10.86
CA PHE A 218 -25.30 -7.10 10.66
C PHE A 218 -25.60 -6.41 11.99
N GLY A 219 -26.33 -7.08 12.90
CA GLY A 219 -26.77 -6.49 14.16
C GLY A 219 -25.68 -6.40 15.23
N GLY A 220 -24.79 -7.40 15.29
CA GLY A 220 -23.74 -7.48 16.30
C GLY A 220 -22.42 -6.77 15.91
N GLN A 221 -22.16 -6.61 14.62
CA GLN A 221 -20.87 -6.06 14.16
C GLN A 221 -21.03 -4.88 13.21
N LEU A 222 -21.59 -5.08 12.02
CA LEU A 222 -21.61 -4.05 10.97
C LEU A 222 -22.36 -2.78 11.36
N ILE A 223 -23.57 -2.91 11.91
CA ILE A 223 -24.39 -1.74 12.30
C ILE A 223 -23.74 -0.98 13.48
N PRO A 224 -23.29 -1.64 14.55
CA PRO A 224 -22.58 -0.95 15.65
C PRO A 224 -21.29 -0.28 15.19
N ASP A 225 -20.47 -0.94 14.36
CA ASP A 225 -19.21 -0.37 13.86
C ASP A 225 -19.47 0.81 12.93
N LEU A 226 -20.45 0.73 12.02
CA LEU A 226 -20.88 1.83 11.18
C LEU A 226 -21.42 3.00 12.03
N ALA A 227 -22.22 2.71 13.06
CA ALA A 227 -22.73 3.75 13.95
C ALA A 227 -21.60 4.45 14.71
N ALA A 228 -20.62 3.69 15.21
CA ALA A 228 -19.44 4.24 15.88
C ALA A 228 -18.57 5.08 14.94
N ALA A 229 -18.29 4.60 13.72
CA ALA A 229 -17.56 5.33 12.69
C ALA A 229 -18.29 6.62 12.31
N SER A 230 -19.60 6.52 12.06
CA SER A 230 -20.48 7.65 11.72
C SER A 230 -20.56 8.69 12.85
N ALA A 231 -20.70 8.25 14.09
CA ALA A 231 -20.74 9.16 15.25
C ALA A 231 -19.43 9.93 15.41
N ALA A 232 -18.28 9.25 15.30
CA ALA A 232 -16.96 9.86 15.40
C ALA A 232 -16.71 10.83 14.23
N ARG A 233 -17.08 10.43 13.00
CA ARG A 233 -16.96 11.29 11.80
C ARG A 233 -17.87 12.51 11.90
N ASN A 234 -19.13 12.35 12.33
CA ASN A 234 -20.07 13.44 12.53
C ASN A 234 -19.61 14.39 13.65
N ALA A 235 -18.95 13.92 14.70
CA ALA A 235 -18.37 14.77 15.72
C ALA A 235 -17.21 15.63 15.16
N SER A 236 -16.35 15.02 14.35
CA SER A 236 -15.27 15.72 13.63
C SER A 236 -15.81 16.77 12.65
N GLU A 237 -16.81 16.41 11.83
CA GLU A 237 -17.43 17.33 10.85
C GLU A 237 -18.19 18.47 11.51
N ARG A 238 -18.90 18.19 12.61
CA ARG A 238 -19.57 19.26 13.41
C ARG A 238 -18.54 20.23 14.01
N GLY A 239 -17.41 19.70 14.52
CA GLY A 239 -16.32 20.54 15.03
C GLY A 239 -15.71 21.41 13.93
N HIS A 240 -15.54 20.84 12.72
CA HIS A 240 -15.02 21.57 11.57
C HIS A 240 -16.00 22.66 11.11
N ALA A 241 -17.28 22.31 10.96
CA ALA A 241 -18.33 23.26 10.59
C ALA A 241 -18.46 24.40 11.62
N PHE A 242 -18.42 24.07 12.91
CA PHE A 242 -18.39 25.08 13.99
C PHE A 242 -17.19 26.00 13.87
N GLY A 243 -15.99 25.46 13.61
CA GLY A 243 -14.78 26.23 13.43
C GLY A 243 -14.88 27.24 12.28
N ILE A 244 -15.37 26.81 11.11
CA ILE A 244 -15.57 27.69 9.95
C ILE A 244 -16.62 28.76 10.24
N SER A 245 -17.75 28.38 10.82
CA SER A 245 -18.83 29.33 11.18
C SER A 245 -18.38 30.34 12.21
N PHE A 246 -17.64 29.91 13.23
CA PHE A 246 -17.05 30.79 14.25
C PHE A 246 -16.09 31.80 13.62
N PHE A 247 -15.25 31.35 12.68
CA PHE A 247 -14.28 32.21 12.00
C PHE A 247 -14.97 33.23 11.09
N ALA A 248 -16.04 32.82 10.38
CA ALA A 248 -16.86 33.71 9.56
C ALA A 248 -17.57 34.77 10.44
N MET A 249 -18.14 34.36 11.56
CA MET A 249 -18.75 35.27 12.53
C MET A 249 -17.72 36.28 13.12
N LEU A 250 -16.55 35.79 13.50
CA LEU A 250 -15.47 36.64 14.02
C LEU A 250 -15.05 37.69 13.00
N ASN A 251 -14.99 37.32 11.73
CA ASN A 251 -14.64 38.23 10.64
C ASN A 251 -15.70 39.34 10.48
N LEU A 252 -16.99 38.98 10.46
CA LEU A 252 -18.06 39.97 10.42
C LEU A 252 -18.05 40.88 11.64
N LEU A 253 -17.72 40.33 12.81
CA LEU A 253 -17.56 41.12 14.04
C LEU A 253 -16.42 42.14 13.90
N ILE A 254 -15.27 41.71 13.36
CA ILE A 254 -14.12 42.61 13.12
C ILE A 254 -14.50 43.73 12.14
N LEU A 255 -15.20 43.42 11.04
CA LEU A 255 -15.69 44.43 10.10
C LEU A 255 -16.64 45.43 10.78
N GLY A 256 -17.53 44.93 11.62
CA GLY A 256 -18.43 45.79 12.42
C GLY A 256 -17.68 46.68 13.40
N LEU A 257 -16.67 46.14 14.10
CA LEU A 257 -15.83 46.93 15.02
C LEU A 257 -15.05 48.02 14.28
N ILE A 258 -14.49 47.71 13.09
CA ILE A 258 -13.82 48.73 12.26
C ILE A 258 -14.79 49.84 11.89
N LEU A 259 -15.99 49.47 11.40
CA LEU A 259 -16.95 50.46 10.91
C LEU A 259 -17.60 51.30 12.01
N PHE A 260 -18.00 50.71 13.14
CA PHE A 260 -18.83 51.36 14.14
C PHE A 260 -18.05 51.93 15.35
N LEU A 261 -16.90 51.31 15.73
CA LEU A 261 -16.16 51.74 16.91
C LEU A 261 -14.89 52.54 16.62
N MET A 262 -14.19 52.27 15.52
CA MET A 262 -12.90 52.94 15.25
C MET A 262 -13.03 54.46 15.05
N PRO A 263 -14.00 55.00 14.28
CA PRO A 263 -14.11 56.43 14.11
C PRO A 263 -14.34 57.19 15.42
N GLY A 264 -15.08 56.57 16.36
CA GLY A 264 -15.41 57.23 17.64
C GLY A 264 -14.35 57.06 18.74
N TRP A 265 -13.50 56.05 18.70
CA TRP A 265 -12.55 55.70 19.77
C TRP A 265 -11.09 56.02 19.43
N LEU A 266 -10.74 55.97 18.16
CA LEU A 266 -9.36 56.09 17.67
C LEU A 266 -9.12 57.31 16.78
N ASP A 267 -10.13 58.19 16.66
CA ASP A 267 -10.08 59.43 15.86
C ASP A 267 -9.60 59.19 14.41
N VAL A 268 -10.11 58.10 13.79
CA VAL A 268 -9.73 57.66 12.44
C VAL A 268 -10.72 58.23 11.43
N ASP A 269 -10.22 58.88 10.41
CA ASP A 269 -11.05 59.49 9.34
C ASP A 269 -11.89 58.46 8.60
N ALA A 270 -13.02 58.91 8.00
CA ALA A 270 -13.92 58.04 7.26
C ALA A 270 -13.26 57.34 6.05
N THR A 271 -12.30 58.03 5.42
CA THR A 271 -11.51 57.45 4.29
C THR A 271 -10.58 56.34 4.75
N ASP A 272 -9.91 56.55 5.87
CA ASP A 272 -9.01 55.54 6.49
C ASP A 272 -9.80 54.33 7.00
N THR A 273 -10.99 54.60 7.60
CA THR A 273 -11.92 53.53 8.03
C THR A 273 -12.36 52.68 6.85
N ALA A 274 -12.74 53.28 5.72
CA ALA A 274 -13.14 52.57 4.50
C ALA A 274 -11.97 51.73 3.93
N THR A 275 -10.74 52.28 3.93
CA THR A 275 -9.53 51.60 3.48
C THR A 275 -9.21 50.40 4.38
N LEU A 276 -9.27 50.54 5.70
CA LEU A 276 -9.06 49.43 6.65
C LEU A 276 -10.13 48.34 6.46
N LEU A 277 -11.37 48.66 6.20
CA LEU A 277 -12.47 47.75 5.98
C LEU A 277 -12.26 46.95 4.71
N VAL A 278 -11.86 47.56 3.60
CA VAL A 278 -11.55 46.88 2.33
C VAL A 278 -10.34 45.93 2.50
N LEU A 279 -9.26 46.39 3.14
CA LEU A 279 -8.09 45.56 3.42
C LEU A 279 -8.43 44.32 4.26
N CYS A 280 -9.26 44.50 5.29
CA CYS A 280 -9.73 43.40 6.14
C CYS A 280 -10.57 42.41 5.34
N MET A 281 -11.46 42.85 4.43
CA MET A 281 -12.24 41.98 3.54
C MET A 281 -11.34 41.14 2.65
N PHE A 282 -10.26 41.68 2.11
CA PHE A 282 -9.30 40.91 1.29
C PHE A 282 -8.50 39.88 2.08
N CYS A 283 -8.31 40.07 3.40
CA CYS A 283 -7.65 39.09 4.26
C CYS A 283 -8.53 37.88 4.62
N LEU A 284 -9.85 37.95 4.42
CA LEU A 284 -10.80 36.93 4.84
C LEU A 284 -10.55 35.58 4.18
N SER A 285 -10.52 35.52 2.86
CA SER A 285 -10.34 34.30 2.08
C SER A 285 -8.98 33.63 2.38
N PRO A 286 -7.82 34.34 2.38
CA PRO A 286 -6.54 33.80 2.79
C PRO A 286 -6.53 33.19 4.20
N LEU A 287 -7.19 33.86 5.14
CA LEU A 287 -7.26 33.35 6.52
C LEU A 287 -8.07 32.05 6.63
N ILE A 288 -9.22 31.95 5.94
CA ILE A 288 -10.01 30.72 5.88
C ILE A 288 -9.17 29.59 5.28
N SER A 289 -8.39 29.85 4.23
CA SER A 289 -7.49 28.88 3.61
C SER A 289 -6.43 28.36 4.62
N LEU A 290 -5.84 29.24 5.44
CA LEU A 290 -4.89 28.85 6.48
C LEU A 290 -5.54 27.98 7.56
N VAL A 291 -6.75 28.33 7.96
CA VAL A 291 -7.52 27.62 8.97
C VAL A 291 -7.90 26.22 8.52
N THR A 292 -8.32 26.05 7.25
CA THR A 292 -8.70 24.76 6.69
C THR A 292 -7.50 23.85 6.37
N PHE A 293 -6.33 24.44 6.16
CA PHE A 293 -5.09 23.71 5.93
C PHE A 293 -4.66 22.84 7.12
N VAL A 294 -4.83 23.29 8.36
CA VAL A 294 -4.36 22.59 9.57
C VAL A 294 -5.02 21.21 9.74
N PRO A 295 -6.36 21.05 9.68
CA PRO A 295 -6.99 19.72 9.75
C PRO A 295 -6.58 18.80 8.60
N MET A 296 -6.40 19.35 7.39
CA MET A 296 -5.98 18.56 6.24
C MET A 296 -4.57 18.00 6.43
N MET A 297 -3.63 18.82 6.93
CA MET A 297 -2.28 18.37 7.26
C MET A 297 -2.27 17.22 8.26
N THR A 298 -3.16 17.26 9.25
CA THR A 298 -3.28 16.17 10.21
C THR A 298 -3.74 14.87 9.58
N LYS A 299 -4.78 14.93 8.74
CA LYS A 299 -5.29 13.73 8.02
C LYS A 299 -4.19 13.10 7.17
N VAL A 300 -3.44 13.91 6.45
CA VAL A 300 -2.33 13.45 5.61
C VAL A 300 -1.19 12.86 6.45
N GLU A 301 -0.81 13.53 7.54
CA GLU A 301 0.26 13.03 8.41
C GLU A 301 -0.10 11.68 9.02
N LEU A 302 -1.35 11.47 9.47
CA LEU A 302 -1.82 10.16 9.95
C LEU A 302 -1.77 9.08 8.87
N SER A 303 -2.16 9.41 7.63
CA SER A 303 -2.08 8.48 6.50
C SER A 303 -0.62 8.11 6.16
N LEU A 304 0.29 9.07 6.17
CA LEU A 304 1.71 8.83 5.92
C LEU A 304 2.41 8.11 7.07
N GLN A 305 2.00 8.35 8.31
CA GLN A 305 2.47 7.58 9.47
C GLN A 305 2.06 6.12 9.38
N GLU A 306 0.85 5.84 8.88
CA GLU A 306 0.42 4.45 8.67
C GLU A 306 1.24 3.76 7.58
N LEU A 307 1.53 4.47 6.48
CA LEU A 307 2.43 3.98 5.44
C LEU A 307 3.84 3.70 5.98
N ALA A 308 4.37 4.60 6.83
CA ALA A 308 5.67 4.43 7.48
C ALA A 308 5.67 3.25 8.49
N ARG A 309 4.56 3.02 9.20
CA ARG A 309 4.42 1.85 10.07
C ARG A 309 4.43 0.55 9.30
N VAL A 310 3.70 0.51 8.17
CA VAL A 310 3.72 -0.66 7.28
C VAL A 310 5.12 -0.90 6.74
N GLU A 311 5.84 0.15 6.32
CA GLU A 311 7.24 0.03 5.90
C GLU A 311 8.13 -0.52 7.02
N ALA A 312 8.00 0.00 8.24
CA ALA A 312 8.77 -0.48 9.40
C ALA A 312 8.44 -1.94 9.77
N MET A 313 7.17 -2.36 9.65
CA MET A 313 6.77 -3.76 9.84
C MET A 313 7.43 -4.68 8.79
N ILE A 314 7.45 -4.24 7.53
CA ILE A 314 8.10 -4.97 6.44
C ILE A 314 9.62 -5.04 6.67
N ASP A 315 10.25 -3.92 7.06
CA ASP A 315 11.69 -3.89 7.35
C ASP A 315 12.06 -4.80 8.52
N ALA A 316 11.23 -4.87 9.56
CA ALA A 316 11.43 -5.77 10.70
C ALA A 316 11.26 -7.26 10.33
N ALA A 317 10.40 -7.54 9.34
CA ALA A 317 10.12 -8.89 8.83
C ALA A 317 11.09 -9.32 7.70
N THR A 318 11.97 -8.42 7.25
CA THR A 318 12.93 -8.69 6.17
C THR A 318 14.19 -9.34 6.74
N GLU A 319 14.52 -10.52 6.24
CA GLU A 319 15.78 -11.18 6.61
C GLU A 319 16.98 -10.51 5.93
N PRO A 320 18.12 -10.31 6.65
CA PRO A 320 19.31 -9.67 6.06
C PRO A 320 19.83 -10.39 4.81
N PHE A 321 19.64 -11.70 4.73
CA PHE A 321 20.03 -12.53 3.59
C PHE A 321 19.15 -12.26 2.34
N GLU A 322 17.89 -11.99 2.53
CA GLU A 322 16.96 -11.62 1.43
C GLU A 322 17.08 -10.15 1.06
N ALA A 323 17.38 -9.28 2.02
CA ALA A 323 17.49 -7.83 1.81
C ALA A 323 18.62 -7.43 0.86
N ALA A 324 19.74 -8.14 0.89
CA ALA A 324 20.92 -7.82 0.07
C ALA A 324 20.67 -7.96 -1.45
N GLY A 325 19.61 -8.66 -1.86
CA GLY A 325 19.28 -8.94 -3.26
C GLY A 325 18.14 -8.13 -3.87
N VAL A 326 17.23 -7.59 -3.07
CA VAL A 326 15.88 -7.21 -3.51
C VAL A 326 15.80 -5.88 -4.26
N ALA A 327 16.57 -4.87 -3.87
CA ALA A 327 16.37 -3.52 -4.41
C ALA A 327 16.83 -3.33 -5.87
N ALA A 328 17.70 -4.18 -6.39
CA ALA A 328 18.28 -4.02 -7.72
C ALA A 328 18.08 -5.20 -8.69
N ARG A 329 17.65 -6.38 -8.19
CA ARG A 329 17.72 -7.63 -8.98
C ARG A 329 16.52 -7.88 -9.90
N TRP A 330 15.33 -7.34 -9.63
CA TRP A 330 14.21 -7.50 -10.57
C TRP A 330 14.41 -6.78 -11.91
N GLN A 331 15.35 -5.82 -11.96
CA GLN A 331 15.75 -5.12 -13.18
C GLN A 331 16.89 -5.83 -13.91
N ASN A 332 17.58 -6.76 -13.27
CA ASN A 332 18.72 -7.49 -13.82
C ASN A 332 18.24 -8.86 -14.36
N ALA A 333 19.04 -9.45 -15.26
CA ALA A 333 18.81 -10.81 -15.69
C ALA A 333 18.81 -11.76 -14.47
N PRO A 334 17.91 -12.75 -14.42
CA PRO A 334 17.91 -13.72 -13.34
C PRO A 334 19.28 -14.43 -13.28
N PRO A 335 19.75 -14.81 -12.07
CA PRO A 335 20.99 -15.56 -11.94
C PRO A 335 20.90 -16.88 -12.71
N PRO A 336 22.02 -17.39 -13.24
CA PRO A 336 22.03 -18.65 -13.96
C PRO A 336 21.54 -19.77 -13.05
N THR A 337 20.62 -20.59 -13.53
CA THR A 337 20.10 -21.73 -12.78
C THR A 337 21.20 -22.77 -12.67
N PRO A 338 21.58 -23.21 -11.44
CA PRO A 338 22.59 -24.23 -11.27
C PRO A 338 22.12 -25.58 -11.84
N ALA A 339 23.06 -26.38 -12.29
CA ALA A 339 22.78 -27.75 -12.68
C ALA A 339 22.27 -28.54 -11.46
N PHE A 340 21.27 -29.39 -11.67
CA PHE A 340 20.68 -30.21 -10.63
C PHE A 340 21.03 -31.68 -10.82
N SER A 341 21.64 -32.30 -9.80
CA SER A 341 21.83 -33.74 -9.71
C SER A 341 21.18 -34.32 -8.45
N SER A 342 21.29 -33.64 -7.33
CA SER A 342 20.68 -34.07 -6.07
C SER A 342 20.38 -32.90 -5.15
N LEU A 343 19.42 -33.08 -4.26
CA LEU A 343 19.07 -32.20 -3.16
C LEU A 343 19.03 -33.03 -1.87
N SER A 344 19.74 -32.64 -0.83
CA SER A 344 19.71 -33.36 0.43
C SER A 344 19.51 -32.46 1.65
N LEU A 345 18.84 -33.02 2.65
CA LEU A 345 18.65 -32.48 3.99
C LEU A 345 19.38 -33.35 4.99
N ARG A 346 20.07 -32.75 5.98
CA ARG A 346 20.74 -33.47 7.07
C ARG A 346 20.43 -32.79 8.40
N ASP A 347 19.92 -33.56 9.36
CA ASP A 347 19.57 -33.12 10.73
C ASP A 347 18.71 -31.85 10.78
N VAL A 348 17.86 -31.66 9.78
CA VAL A 348 17.07 -30.42 9.61
C VAL A 348 15.95 -30.36 10.65
N ARG A 349 15.86 -29.22 11.32
CA ARG A 349 14.78 -28.88 12.25
C ARG A 349 14.19 -27.53 11.90
N PHE A 350 12.85 -27.47 11.86
CA PHE A 350 12.10 -26.25 11.67
C PHE A 350 10.90 -26.23 12.61
N ASP A 351 10.77 -25.17 13.42
CA ASP A 351 9.69 -24.99 14.38
C ASP A 351 8.88 -23.72 14.06
N TYR A 352 7.58 -23.86 14.01
CA TYR A 352 6.66 -22.73 14.10
C TYR A 352 6.60 -22.24 15.54
N ARG A 353 6.71 -20.93 15.71
CA ARG A 353 6.60 -20.27 17.01
C ARG A 353 5.43 -19.28 16.99
N ASP A 354 4.73 -19.19 18.09
CA ASP A 354 3.72 -18.16 18.27
C ASP A 354 4.36 -16.78 18.61
N ARG A 355 3.53 -15.76 18.75
CA ARG A 355 4.00 -14.40 19.11
C ARG A 355 4.67 -14.32 20.48
N SER A 356 4.47 -15.31 21.35
CA SER A 356 5.16 -15.43 22.65
C SER A 356 6.51 -16.12 22.54
N GLY A 357 6.87 -16.67 21.35
CA GLY A 357 8.06 -17.46 21.10
C GLY A 357 7.90 -18.94 21.47
N ALA A 358 6.72 -19.38 21.94
CA ALA A 358 6.47 -20.77 22.25
C ALA A 358 6.35 -21.62 20.98
N ARG A 359 6.90 -22.83 21.02
CA ARG A 359 6.79 -23.80 19.93
C ARG A 359 5.34 -24.28 19.80
N VAL A 360 4.78 -24.13 18.59
CA VAL A 360 3.43 -24.62 18.27
C VAL A 360 3.48 -25.96 17.56
N PHE A 361 4.37 -26.08 16.58
CA PHE A 361 4.57 -27.28 15.75
C PHE A 361 5.96 -27.22 15.13
N GLY A 362 6.51 -28.37 14.70
CA GLY A 362 7.77 -28.38 13.97
C GLY A 362 8.00 -29.68 13.21
N ILE A 363 8.97 -29.66 12.32
CA ILE A 363 9.45 -30.83 11.59
C ILE A 363 10.88 -31.16 11.98
N ARG A 364 11.18 -32.44 11.95
CA ARG A 364 12.50 -33.01 12.13
C ARG A 364 12.78 -34.02 11.04
N ILE A 365 13.83 -33.77 10.27
CA ILE A 365 14.24 -34.60 9.15
C ILE A 365 15.71 -34.99 9.41
N ASP A 366 15.94 -36.23 9.78
CA ASP A 366 17.27 -36.71 10.07
C ASP A 366 18.08 -36.80 8.76
N GLU A 367 17.52 -37.42 7.72
CA GLU A 367 18.11 -37.47 6.39
C GLU A 367 17.02 -37.53 5.32
N PHE A 368 17.22 -36.82 4.21
CA PHE A 368 16.38 -36.89 3.00
C PHE A 368 17.24 -36.57 1.78
N VAL A 369 17.08 -37.34 0.71
CA VAL A 369 17.75 -37.08 -0.57
C VAL A 369 16.74 -37.23 -1.70
N LEU A 370 16.71 -36.24 -2.61
CA LEU A 370 15.98 -36.29 -3.89
C LEU A 370 16.99 -36.22 -5.02
N ARG A 371 16.92 -37.17 -5.96
CA ARG A 371 17.85 -37.26 -7.09
C ARG A 371 17.18 -36.85 -8.40
N LYS A 372 17.99 -36.46 -9.37
CA LYS A 372 17.54 -36.18 -10.72
C LYS A 372 16.86 -37.41 -11.33
N GLY A 373 15.69 -37.21 -11.95
CA GLY A 373 14.94 -38.29 -12.54
C GLY A 373 14.19 -39.19 -11.55
N GLU A 374 14.07 -38.80 -10.29
CA GLU A 374 13.40 -39.57 -9.24
C GLU A 374 11.98 -39.02 -8.99
N LEU A 375 11.02 -39.93 -8.85
CA LEU A 375 9.65 -39.65 -8.41
C LEU A 375 9.45 -40.12 -6.97
N VAL A 376 9.27 -39.19 -6.06
CA VAL A 376 9.06 -39.45 -4.63
C VAL A 376 7.67 -39.01 -4.21
N PHE A 377 6.91 -39.90 -3.58
CA PHE A 377 5.67 -39.52 -2.91
C PHE A 377 5.85 -39.36 -1.41
N ILE A 378 5.17 -38.33 -0.86
CA ILE A 378 5.03 -38.14 0.58
C ILE A 378 3.57 -38.34 0.97
N ARG A 379 3.32 -39.28 1.90
CA ARG A 379 2.01 -39.49 2.52
C ARG A 379 2.00 -39.07 3.99
N GLY A 380 0.84 -38.87 4.56
CA GLY A 380 0.67 -38.53 5.98
C GLY A 380 -0.61 -37.78 6.25
N GLY A 381 -1.02 -37.73 7.50
CA GLY A 381 -2.22 -37.04 7.96
C GLY A 381 -2.15 -35.52 7.75
N ASN A 382 -3.31 -34.86 7.93
CA ASN A 382 -3.35 -33.40 7.97
C ASN A 382 -2.52 -32.88 9.14
N GLY A 383 -1.78 -31.79 8.94
CA GLY A 383 -0.92 -31.20 9.98
C GLY A 383 0.35 -32.00 10.28
N SER A 384 0.67 -33.08 9.52
CA SER A 384 1.89 -33.86 9.77
C SER A 384 3.20 -33.18 9.37
N GLY A 385 3.15 -32.02 8.64
CA GLY A 385 4.34 -31.25 8.27
C GLY A 385 4.77 -31.36 6.81
N LYS A 386 4.01 -32.04 5.94
CA LYS A 386 4.35 -32.26 4.51
C LYS A 386 4.58 -30.95 3.73
N SER A 387 3.64 -30.02 3.78
CA SER A 387 3.76 -28.72 3.11
C SER A 387 4.89 -27.86 3.72
N THR A 388 5.15 -28.02 5.03
CA THR A 388 6.29 -27.37 5.70
C THR A 388 7.61 -27.89 5.15
N LEU A 389 7.75 -29.22 4.98
CA LEU A 389 8.92 -29.84 4.36
C LEU A 389 9.15 -29.29 2.95
N MET A 390 8.11 -29.18 2.12
CA MET A 390 8.25 -28.59 0.77
C MET A 390 8.72 -27.14 0.81
N LYS A 391 8.21 -26.33 1.74
CA LYS A 391 8.64 -24.92 1.89
C LYS A 391 10.10 -24.83 2.37
N VAL A 392 10.55 -25.74 3.24
CA VAL A 392 11.94 -25.83 3.66
C VAL A 392 12.83 -26.25 2.49
N LEU A 393 12.46 -27.31 1.77
CA LEU A 393 13.18 -27.80 0.59
C LEU A 393 13.35 -26.71 -0.48
N ALA A 394 12.32 -25.91 -0.73
CA ALA A 394 12.40 -24.83 -1.70
C ALA A 394 13.16 -23.58 -1.19
N GLY A 395 13.71 -23.61 0.01
CA GLY A 395 14.37 -22.46 0.63
C GLY A 395 13.42 -21.29 0.91
N LEU A 396 12.11 -21.53 1.02
CA LEU A 396 11.10 -20.55 1.42
C LEU A 396 11.05 -20.40 2.95
N TYR A 397 11.39 -21.47 3.68
CA TYR A 397 11.56 -21.48 5.11
C TYR A 397 12.99 -21.85 5.45
N ARG A 398 13.60 -21.08 6.34
CA ARG A 398 14.94 -21.36 6.82
C ARG A 398 14.87 -22.25 8.05
N PRO A 399 15.52 -23.43 8.07
CA PRO A 399 15.57 -24.28 9.24
C PRO A 399 16.38 -23.62 10.37
N GLN A 400 16.01 -23.89 11.62
CA GLN A 400 16.74 -23.44 12.80
C GLN A 400 17.99 -24.30 13.09
N ALA A 401 18.03 -25.52 12.59
CA ALA A 401 19.20 -26.41 12.70
C ALA A 401 19.25 -27.36 11.49
N GLY A 402 20.47 -27.90 11.27
CA GLY A 402 20.75 -28.77 10.13
C GLY A 402 21.02 -28.01 8.84
N ASP A 403 21.37 -28.75 7.79
CA ASP A 403 21.85 -28.18 6.55
C ASP A 403 21.10 -28.73 5.33
N LEU A 404 20.91 -27.86 4.33
CA LEU A 404 20.47 -28.18 3.00
C LEU A 404 21.67 -28.19 2.05
N PHE A 405 21.70 -29.15 1.14
CA PHE A 405 22.77 -29.27 0.14
C PHE A 405 22.18 -29.37 -1.26
N LEU A 406 22.78 -28.65 -2.20
CA LEU A 406 22.55 -28.81 -3.63
C LEU A 406 23.80 -29.40 -4.28
N ASN A 407 23.70 -30.60 -4.85
CA ASN A 407 24.85 -31.30 -5.45
C ASN A 407 26.06 -31.41 -4.49
N ASP A 408 25.80 -31.75 -3.23
CA ASP A 408 26.79 -31.80 -2.13
C ASP A 408 27.37 -30.43 -1.68
N ALA A 409 27.02 -29.31 -2.32
CA ALA A 409 27.38 -27.98 -1.84
C ALA A 409 26.34 -27.49 -0.81
N PRO A 410 26.78 -26.97 0.36
CA PRO A 410 25.86 -26.39 1.34
C PRO A 410 25.07 -25.23 0.72
N LEU A 411 23.79 -25.10 1.05
CA LEU A 411 22.96 -24.00 0.58
C LEU A 411 23.50 -22.62 0.99
N ALA A 412 24.25 -22.56 2.09
CA ALA A 412 24.91 -21.33 2.53
C ALA A 412 25.91 -20.77 1.50
N ASP A 413 26.48 -21.63 0.66
CA ASP A 413 27.46 -21.28 -0.38
C ASP A 413 26.81 -21.04 -1.75
N VAL A 414 25.49 -21.21 -1.86
CA VAL A 414 24.73 -21.06 -3.12
C VAL A 414 23.88 -19.79 -3.05
N ASP A 415 23.82 -19.05 -4.15
CA ASP A 415 22.89 -17.91 -4.26
C ASP A 415 21.44 -18.43 -4.13
N LEU A 416 20.68 -17.88 -3.17
CA LEU A 416 19.33 -18.36 -2.85
C LEU A 416 18.35 -18.22 -4.00
N GLU A 417 18.49 -17.15 -4.80
CA GLU A 417 17.61 -16.97 -5.97
C GLU A 417 17.96 -17.97 -7.08
N ALA A 418 19.24 -18.23 -7.30
CA ALA A 418 19.69 -19.27 -8.20
C ALA A 418 19.21 -20.65 -7.74
N TYR A 419 19.28 -20.93 -6.44
CA TYR A 419 18.74 -22.16 -5.85
C TYR A 419 17.23 -22.28 -6.06
N ARG A 420 16.47 -21.24 -5.74
CA ARG A 420 15.01 -21.24 -5.94
C ARG A 420 14.61 -21.42 -7.41
N ASN A 421 15.45 -21.00 -8.35
CA ASN A 421 15.21 -21.18 -9.77
C ASN A 421 15.24 -22.63 -10.26
N ILE A 422 15.72 -23.59 -9.48
CA ILE A 422 15.64 -25.03 -9.83
C ILE A 422 14.24 -25.60 -9.64
N PHE A 423 13.36 -24.93 -8.87
CA PHE A 423 12.05 -25.46 -8.47
C PHE A 423 10.92 -24.86 -9.26
N THR A 424 9.90 -25.70 -9.49
CA THR A 424 8.52 -25.32 -9.72
C THR A 424 7.68 -25.85 -8.57
N ILE A 425 6.88 -24.98 -7.95
CA ILE A 425 6.02 -25.36 -6.82
C ILE A 425 4.57 -25.10 -7.19
N LEU A 426 3.73 -26.11 -6.98
CA LEU A 426 2.29 -25.98 -7.03
C LEU A 426 1.72 -26.34 -5.66
N PRO A 427 1.54 -25.35 -4.76
CA PRO A 427 1.00 -25.57 -3.43
C PRO A 427 -0.52 -25.81 -3.49
N THR A 428 -1.11 -26.29 -2.41
CA THR A 428 -2.56 -26.43 -2.28
C THR A 428 -3.26 -25.08 -2.43
N ASP A 429 -2.71 -24.03 -1.79
CA ASP A 429 -3.21 -22.66 -1.86
C ASP A 429 -2.36 -21.83 -2.83
N TYR A 430 -2.64 -21.99 -4.13
CA TYR A 430 -1.92 -21.31 -5.21
C TYR A 430 -2.69 -20.08 -5.72
N HIS A 431 -1.95 -19.08 -6.18
CA HIS A 431 -2.50 -17.93 -6.90
C HIS A 431 -2.30 -18.09 -8.41
N LEU A 432 -3.38 -17.91 -9.17
CA LEU A 432 -3.32 -17.95 -10.62
C LEU A 432 -3.26 -16.53 -11.18
N PHE A 433 -2.13 -16.19 -11.79
CA PHE A 433 -1.93 -14.91 -12.46
C PHE A 433 -2.73 -14.83 -13.76
N SER A 434 -3.10 -13.62 -14.17
CA SER A 434 -3.84 -13.38 -15.43
C SER A 434 -3.03 -13.66 -16.71
N ARG A 435 -1.71 -13.83 -16.58
CA ARG A 435 -0.77 -14.16 -17.65
C ARG A 435 0.35 -15.06 -17.14
N PRO A 436 1.00 -15.83 -18.02
CA PRO A 436 2.15 -16.66 -17.66
C PRO A 436 3.39 -15.77 -17.44
N LEU A 437 3.54 -15.21 -16.22
CA LEU A 437 4.60 -14.29 -15.86
C LEU A 437 5.98 -14.96 -15.95
N GLY A 438 6.97 -14.23 -16.49
CA GLY A 438 8.37 -14.70 -16.57
C GLY A 438 8.64 -15.78 -17.61
N LEU A 439 7.63 -16.24 -18.33
CA LEU A 439 7.77 -17.27 -19.36
C LEU A 439 7.87 -16.64 -20.75
N ARG A 440 8.94 -17.00 -21.48
CA ARG A 440 9.08 -16.70 -22.91
C ARG A 440 8.55 -17.86 -23.72
N ILE A 441 7.23 -17.96 -23.82
CA ILE A 441 6.53 -19.04 -24.52
C ILE A 441 5.93 -18.54 -25.82
N THR A 442 5.93 -19.39 -26.82
CA THR A 442 5.17 -19.16 -28.04
C THR A 442 3.70 -19.60 -27.84
N PRO A 443 2.74 -19.03 -28.58
CA PRO A 443 1.36 -19.50 -28.54
C PRO A 443 1.23 -21.01 -28.79
N ALA A 444 2.05 -21.55 -29.68
CA ALA A 444 2.06 -23.00 -30.01
C ALA A 444 2.47 -23.87 -28.81
N GLN A 445 3.51 -23.46 -28.07
CA GLN A 445 3.94 -24.16 -26.85
C GLN A 445 2.87 -24.14 -25.75
N LEU A 446 2.18 -22.99 -25.58
CA LEU A 446 1.07 -22.92 -24.65
C LEU A 446 -0.08 -23.84 -25.10
N ASP A 447 -0.48 -23.77 -26.35
CA ASP A 447 -1.57 -24.60 -26.88
C ASP A 447 -1.26 -26.12 -26.74
N GLU A 448 -0.03 -26.54 -26.98
CA GLU A 448 0.42 -27.90 -26.73
C GLU A 448 0.27 -28.27 -25.24
N THR A 449 0.73 -27.40 -24.35
CA THR A 449 0.63 -27.65 -22.90
C THR A 449 -0.81 -27.64 -22.41
N LEU A 450 -1.65 -26.71 -22.91
CA LEU A 450 -3.09 -26.70 -22.61
C LEU A 450 -3.81 -27.97 -23.06
N ARG A 451 -3.43 -28.54 -24.23
CA ARG A 451 -3.92 -29.87 -24.66
C ARG A 451 -3.45 -30.96 -23.72
N ALA A 452 -2.16 -30.95 -23.31
CA ALA A 452 -1.62 -31.92 -22.38
C ALA A 452 -2.38 -31.95 -21.06
N VAL A 453 -2.83 -30.76 -20.55
CA VAL A 453 -3.66 -30.68 -19.36
C VAL A 453 -5.18 -30.66 -19.62
N ARG A 454 -5.60 -30.85 -20.88
CA ARG A 454 -7.00 -31.01 -21.35
C ARG A 454 -7.90 -29.82 -21.00
N ILE A 455 -7.43 -28.58 -21.23
CA ILE A 455 -8.20 -27.33 -21.04
C ILE A 455 -8.13 -26.37 -22.23
N GLU A 456 -7.60 -26.81 -23.36
CA GLU A 456 -7.42 -26.04 -24.60
C GLU A 456 -8.71 -25.43 -25.16
N THR A 457 -9.86 -26.04 -24.85
CA THR A 457 -11.18 -25.54 -25.27
C THR A 457 -11.70 -24.42 -24.36
N LYS A 458 -11.12 -24.24 -23.19
CA LYS A 458 -11.57 -23.30 -22.16
C LYS A 458 -10.71 -22.04 -22.08
N VAL A 459 -9.41 -22.19 -22.28
CA VAL A 459 -8.43 -21.10 -22.10
C VAL A 459 -7.57 -20.98 -23.35
N ARG A 460 -7.32 -19.73 -23.76
CA ARG A 460 -6.40 -19.36 -24.84
C ARG A 460 -5.56 -18.18 -24.40
N LEU A 461 -4.41 -17.99 -25.03
CA LEU A 461 -3.63 -16.76 -24.87
C LEU A 461 -4.21 -15.69 -25.79
N GLN A 462 -4.43 -14.49 -25.26
CA GLN A 462 -4.83 -13.32 -26.01
C GLN A 462 -3.60 -12.59 -26.57
N ASP A 463 -3.80 -11.67 -27.51
CA ASP A 463 -2.71 -10.91 -28.15
C ASP A 463 -1.93 -10.03 -27.17
N ASP A 464 -2.56 -9.63 -26.07
CA ASP A 464 -1.92 -8.87 -24.97
C ASP A 464 -1.13 -9.75 -23.99
N GLY A 465 -1.06 -11.05 -24.23
CA GLY A 465 -0.37 -12.03 -23.39
C GLY A 465 -1.15 -12.45 -22.14
N THR A 466 -2.44 -12.12 -22.03
CA THR A 466 -3.31 -12.58 -20.95
C THR A 466 -4.06 -13.85 -21.31
N PHE A 467 -4.50 -14.61 -20.30
CA PHE A 467 -5.42 -15.73 -20.51
C PHE A 467 -6.82 -15.19 -20.83
N SER A 468 -7.52 -15.84 -21.76
CA SER A 468 -8.87 -15.42 -22.20
C SER A 468 -9.89 -15.38 -21.06
N THR A 469 -9.72 -16.20 -20.04
CA THR A 469 -10.54 -16.23 -18.83
C THR A 469 -9.81 -16.89 -17.68
N LEU A 470 -10.14 -16.46 -16.45
CA LEU A 470 -9.80 -17.13 -15.20
C LEU A 470 -11.06 -17.65 -14.47
N ASP A 471 -12.24 -17.44 -15.08
CA ASP A 471 -13.51 -17.97 -14.56
C ASP A 471 -13.62 -19.45 -14.95
N LEU A 472 -12.98 -20.28 -14.14
CA LEU A 472 -12.79 -21.70 -14.32
C LEU A 472 -13.27 -22.45 -13.07
N SER A 473 -13.73 -23.71 -13.25
CA SER A 473 -13.97 -24.59 -12.11
C SER A 473 -12.67 -24.84 -11.32
N ALA A 474 -12.76 -25.27 -10.07
CA ALA A 474 -11.58 -25.55 -9.24
C ALA A 474 -10.59 -26.50 -9.94
N GLY A 475 -11.07 -27.61 -10.50
CA GLY A 475 -10.23 -28.55 -11.23
C GLY A 475 -9.61 -27.95 -12.51
N GLN A 476 -10.37 -27.15 -13.27
CA GLN A 476 -9.84 -26.48 -14.48
C GLN A 476 -8.79 -25.43 -14.11
N ARG A 477 -9.02 -24.67 -13.04
CA ARG A 477 -8.08 -23.69 -12.51
C ARG A 477 -6.77 -24.34 -12.09
N LYS A 478 -6.85 -25.49 -11.43
CA LYS A 478 -5.67 -26.27 -11.02
C LYS A 478 -4.93 -26.87 -12.21
N ARG A 479 -5.63 -27.28 -13.28
CA ARG A 479 -5.00 -27.71 -14.54
C ARG A 479 -4.28 -26.55 -15.24
N LEU A 480 -4.84 -25.33 -15.23
CA LEU A 480 -4.15 -24.16 -15.78
C LEU A 480 -2.88 -23.82 -14.99
N ALA A 481 -2.95 -23.90 -13.65
CA ALA A 481 -1.77 -23.73 -12.80
C ALA A 481 -0.70 -24.82 -13.08
N LEU A 482 -1.13 -26.06 -13.28
CA LEU A 482 -0.25 -27.16 -13.68
C LEU A 482 0.38 -26.91 -15.06
N ALA A 483 -0.38 -26.38 -16.04
CA ALA A 483 0.17 -25.98 -17.35
C ALA A 483 1.27 -24.93 -17.20
N CYS A 484 1.05 -23.89 -16.39
CA CYS A 484 2.08 -22.90 -16.09
C CYS A 484 3.32 -23.53 -15.46
N ALA A 485 3.12 -24.42 -14.48
CA ALA A 485 4.20 -25.15 -13.81
C ALA A 485 5.03 -26.01 -14.80
N LEU A 486 4.39 -26.69 -15.74
CA LEU A 486 5.09 -27.46 -16.76
C LEU A 486 5.86 -26.58 -17.76
N LEU A 487 5.32 -25.41 -18.10
CA LEU A 487 5.96 -24.45 -18.99
C LEU A 487 7.20 -23.78 -18.37
N GLU A 488 7.28 -23.71 -17.04
CA GLU A 488 8.49 -23.24 -16.35
C GLU A 488 9.70 -24.14 -16.61
N ASN A 489 9.47 -25.43 -16.90
CA ASN A 489 10.47 -26.43 -17.27
C ASN A 489 11.69 -26.42 -16.33
N ARG A 490 11.43 -26.55 -15.03
CA ARG A 490 12.46 -26.56 -13.98
C ARG A 490 12.96 -27.96 -13.70
N ALA A 491 14.07 -28.06 -12.96
CA ALA A 491 14.69 -29.34 -12.66
C ALA A 491 13.93 -30.13 -11.56
N VAL A 492 13.25 -29.44 -10.64
CA VAL A 492 12.53 -30.05 -9.51
C VAL A 492 11.09 -29.54 -9.45
N TYR A 493 10.15 -30.47 -9.42
CA TYR A 493 8.72 -30.20 -9.29
C TYR A 493 8.23 -30.59 -7.90
N LEU A 494 7.64 -29.65 -7.19
CA LEU A 494 7.05 -29.84 -5.86
C LEU A 494 5.54 -29.69 -5.97
N PHE A 495 4.78 -30.79 -5.81
CA PHE A 495 3.34 -30.82 -5.94
C PHE A 495 2.66 -31.13 -4.60
N ASP A 496 1.85 -30.18 -4.09
CA ASP A 496 1.14 -30.33 -2.83
C ASP A 496 -0.36 -30.62 -3.09
N GLU A 497 -0.74 -31.89 -2.98
CA GLU A 497 -2.11 -32.40 -3.17
C GLU A 497 -2.77 -31.92 -4.50
N VAL A 498 -1.98 -31.83 -5.57
CA VAL A 498 -2.42 -31.25 -6.85
C VAL A 498 -3.58 -32.03 -7.47
N ALA A 499 -3.58 -33.35 -7.35
CA ALA A 499 -4.59 -34.21 -7.98
C ALA A 499 -5.92 -34.28 -7.21
N ALA A 500 -6.04 -33.65 -6.02
CA ALA A 500 -7.24 -33.74 -5.19
C ALA A 500 -8.52 -33.26 -5.91
N ASP A 501 -8.39 -32.18 -6.70
CA ASP A 501 -9.51 -31.54 -7.42
C ASP A 501 -9.69 -32.06 -8.86
N PHE A 502 -8.90 -33.06 -9.29
CA PHE A 502 -9.01 -33.63 -10.64
C PHE A 502 -10.13 -34.67 -10.72
N ASP A 503 -10.81 -34.70 -11.86
CA ASP A 503 -11.72 -35.80 -12.15
C ASP A 503 -10.94 -37.12 -12.27
N PRO A 504 -11.61 -38.28 -12.09
CA PRO A 504 -10.93 -39.58 -12.07
C PRO A 504 -10.09 -39.88 -13.30
N ALA A 505 -10.55 -39.47 -14.49
CA ALA A 505 -9.87 -39.76 -15.76
C ALA A 505 -8.60 -38.92 -15.92
N PHE A 506 -8.66 -37.63 -15.56
CA PHE A 506 -7.49 -36.76 -15.60
C PHE A 506 -6.52 -37.06 -14.45
N ARG A 507 -7.01 -37.44 -13.26
CA ARG A 507 -6.20 -37.88 -12.13
C ARG A 507 -5.34 -39.09 -12.50
N ARG A 508 -5.96 -40.09 -13.15
CA ARG A 508 -5.23 -41.26 -13.67
C ARG A 508 -4.15 -40.85 -14.66
N TYR A 509 -4.51 -40.03 -15.66
CA TYR A 509 -3.57 -39.51 -16.65
C TYR A 509 -2.41 -38.73 -15.99
N PHE A 510 -2.69 -37.89 -14.97
CA PHE A 510 -1.67 -37.15 -14.25
C PHE A 510 -0.62 -38.05 -13.61
N TYR A 511 -1.07 -39.13 -12.94
CA TYR A 511 -0.16 -40.04 -12.27
C TYR A 511 0.53 -40.97 -13.25
N GLU A 512 -0.21 -41.63 -14.14
CA GLU A 512 0.33 -42.73 -14.98
C GLU A 512 1.07 -42.23 -16.23
N GLU A 513 0.80 -41.03 -16.73
CA GLU A 513 1.41 -40.53 -17.97
C GLU A 513 2.18 -39.20 -17.75
N LEU A 514 1.58 -38.21 -17.12
CA LEU A 514 2.17 -36.87 -17.03
C LEU A 514 3.39 -36.83 -16.11
N LEU A 515 3.30 -37.38 -14.90
CA LEU A 515 4.46 -37.44 -13.97
C LEU A 515 5.61 -38.26 -14.54
N PRO A 516 5.40 -39.49 -15.06
CA PRO A 516 6.46 -40.22 -15.76
C PRO A 516 7.07 -39.46 -16.94
N GLY A 517 6.25 -38.70 -17.68
CA GLY A 517 6.72 -37.83 -18.75
C GLY A 517 7.64 -36.70 -18.27
N VAL A 518 7.43 -36.14 -17.07
CA VAL A 518 8.34 -35.18 -16.46
C VAL A 518 9.67 -35.83 -16.07
N ILE A 519 9.61 -37.03 -15.49
CA ILE A 519 10.79 -37.84 -15.11
C ILE A 519 11.61 -38.18 -16.34
N ALA A 520 10.98 -38.65 -17.41
CA ALA A 520 11.65 -39.03 -18.68
C ALA A 520 12.41 -37.83 -19.31
N ARG A 521 11.98 -36.62 -19.08
CA ARG A 521 12.69 -35.38 -19.48
C ARG A 521 13.82 -34.98 -18.52
N GLY A 522 14.09 -35.79 -17.49
CA GLY A 522 15.15 -35.57 -16.52
C GLY A 522 14.76 -34.65 -15.35
N GLY A 523 13.47 -34.35 -15.17
CA GLY A 523 12.96 -33.67 -13.99
C GLY A 523 12.94 -34.60 -12.76
N ALA A 524 13.03 -34.04 -11.56
CA ALA A 524 12.72 -34.76 -10.32
C ALA A 524 11.37 -34.28 -9.77
N VAL A 525 10.58 -35.18 -9.23
CA VAL A 525 9.25 -34.87 -8.70
C VAL A 525 9.13 -35.30 -7.26
N LEU A 526 8.73 -34.38 -6.40
CA LEU A 526 8.29 -34.65 -5.05
C LEU A 526 6.81 -34.28 -4.93
N ALA A 527 5.94 -35.26 -4.77
CA ALA A 527 4.51 -35.04 -4.71
C ALA A 527 3.90 -35.51 -3.39
N ILE A 528 3.18 -34.64 -2.75
CA ILE A 528 2.32 -35.00 -1.61
C ILE A 528 1.01 -35.54 -2.20
N SER A 529 0.68 -36.79 -1.83
CA SER A 529 -0.54 -37.44 -2.29
C SER A 529 -1.20 -38.26 -1.18
N ARG A 530 -2.53 -38.37 -1.27
CA ARG A 530 -3.36 -39.28 -0.48
C ARG A 530 -3.88 -40.47 -1.29
N ASP A 531 -3.59 -40.46 -2.59
CA ASP A 531 -4.05 -41.50 -3.51
C ASP A 531 -3.09 -42.69 -3.51
N ASP A 532 -3.22 -43.58 -2.53
CA ASP A 532 -2.41 -44.78 -2.35
C ASP A 532 -2.41 -45.72 -3.54
N ARG A 533 -3.49 -45.69 -4.36
CA ARG A 533 -3.60 -46.46 -5.60
C ARG A 533 -2.48 -46.23 -6.61
N TYR A 534 -1.83 -45.04 -6.54
CA TYR A 534 -0.78 -44.67 -7.51
C TYR A 534 0.63 -44.69 -6.87
N PHE A 535 0.78 -45.15 -5.63
CA PHE A 535 2.09 -45.19 -4.97
C PHE A 535 3.06 -46.15 -5.64
N HIS A 536 2.54 -47.16 -6.34
CA HIS A 536 3.35 -48.14 -7.07
C HIS A 536 4.15 -47.55 -8.25
N ILE A 537 3.81 -46.34 -8.74
CA ILE A 537 4.55 -45.67 -9.81
C ILE A 537 5.77 -44.87 -9.31
N ALA A 538 5.85 -44.62 -8.02
CA ALA A 538 6.96 -43.87 -7.44
C ALA A 538 8.17 -44.76 -7.21
N ASP A 539 9.36 -44.15 -7.31
CA ASP A 539 10.60 -44.82 -6.94
C ASP A 539 10.68 -45.05 -5.44
N ARG A 540 10.13 -44.07 -4.65
CA ARG A 540 10.10 -44.14 -3.20
C ARG A 540 8.82 -43.51 -2.65
N VAL A 541 8.32 -44.07 -1.55
CA VAL A 541 7.18 -43.54 -0.78
C VAL A 541 7.64 -43.28 0.64
N LEU A 542 7.50 -42.02 1.05
CA LEU A 542 7.85 -41.56 2.38
C LEU A 542 6.61 -41.27 3.21
N THR A 543 6.68 -41.52 4.51
CA THR A 543 5.60 -41.25 5.44
C THR A 543 6.00 -40.13 6.40
N MET A 544 5.16 -39.09 6.47
CA MET A 544 5.32 -37.99 7.41
C MET A 544 4.32 -38.13 8.55
N ARG A 545 4.82 -38.29 9.81
CA ARG A 545 4.00 -38.39 11.01
C ARG A 545 4.54 -37.44 12.08
N GLU A 546 3.69 -36.58 12.62
CA GLU A 546 4.01 -35.64 13.71
C GLU A 546 5.34 -34.87 13.51
N GLY A 547 5.59 -34.43 12.28
CA GLY A 547 6.79 -33.69 11.91
C GLY A 547 8.03 -34.55 11.62
N VAL A 548 7.95 -35.88 11.72
CA VAL A 548 9.06 -36.80 11.43
C VAL A 548 8.83 -37.50 10.10
N LEU A 549 9.86 -37.50 9.25
CA LEU A 549 9.86 -38.18 7.96
C LEU A 549 10.51 -39.57 8.13
N THR A 550 9.82 -40.61 7.68
CA THR A 550 10.32 -42.00 7.70
C THR A 550 10.16 -42.62 6.32
N GLU A 551 11.14 -43.39 5.90
CA GLU A 551 11.04 -44.20 4.68
C GLU A 551 10.45 -45.56 5.05
N GLU A 552 9.41 -45.98 4.34
CA GLU A 552 8.92 -47.34 4.50
C GLU A 552 9.83 -48.28 3.71
N SER A 553 10.57 -49.11 4.43
CA SER A 553 11.22 -50.27 3.82
C SER A 553 10.16 -51.18 3.21
N ASP A 554 10.31 -51.54 1.96
CA ASP A 554 9.38 -52.32 1.13
C ASP A 554 9.25 -53.79 1.63
N SER A 555 8.90 -53.97 2.93
CA SER A 555 8.71 -55.30 3.56
C SER A 555 7.28 -55.81 3.43
N GLY A 556 6.49 -55.31 2.45
CA GLY A 556 5.08 -55.63 2.33
C GLY A 556 4.49 -55.94 0.94
N ASN A 557 5.31 -56.10 -0.11
CA ASN A 557 4.78 -56.55 -1.41
C ASN A 557 5.37 -57.90 -1.83
N PRO A 558 4.68 -59.04 -1.57
CA PRO A 558 5.16 -60.38 -1.94
C PRO A 558 5.15 -60.65 -3.44
N GLU A 559 4.66 -59.72 -4.30
CA GLU A 559 4.54 -59.95 -5.74
C GLU A 559 5.75 -59.52 -6.59
N ARG A 560 6.80 -58.92 -6.01
CA ARG A 560 8.06 -58.61 -6.74
C ARG A 560 9.16 -59.67 -6.63
N ALA A 561 8.87 -60.81 -6.02
CA ALA A 561 9.83 -61.94 -5.83
C ALA A 561 9.41 -63.20 -6.65
N ALA A 562 8.75 -63.05 -7.78
CA ALA A 562 8.49 -64.18 -8.68
C ALA A 562 8.80 -63.78 -10.14
#